data_ad2aca03a3712857c90f9050c21272ce
#
_entry.id   ad2aca03a3712857c90f9050c21272ce
#
_cell.length_a   1.000
_cell.length_b   1.000
_cell.length_c   1.000
_cell.angle_alpha   90.00
_cell.angle_beta   90.00
_cell.angle_gamma   90.00
#
_symmetry.space_group_name_H-M   'P 1'
#
loop_
_entity.id
_entity.type
_entity.pdbx_description
1 polymer ?
#
loop_
_entity_poly.entity_id
_entity_poly.type
_entity_poly.pdbx_seq_one_letter_code
_entity_poly.pdbx_strand_id
1 'polypeptide(L)'
;MSVQTVPFFSGALYARKTCNVYLPPSYAASLDRRYPVIYLLHGLHGSEWSWLQNGKAQETLDRMIGEGQLRECIVVMPSDGGYGTGTFYLNWYDGTGRFEDYLIEDVIPLVDDQFRTVAEASQRYVCGLSMGGYGAFMLALRHPELFGAAASIAGAMISSKFLAPEFHRSDAGRMIGPVHGVYAKEYDLHVLAERAVSLPNRPALHFNCGKNDYLYPMNVGFQYVLEALQYPFEYMEFEGEHTWDYFGGHLPEALQFLERQWALTDC
;
A
#
# COMPACT_ATOMS: atom_id res chain seq x y z
N MET A 1 4.76 11.15 -20.56
CA MET A 1 4.72 10.45 -19.29
C MET A 1 6.04 9.73 -19.10
N SER A 2 6.61 9.73 -17.93
CA SER A 2 7.93 9.10 -17.71
C SER A 2 7.98 8.39 -16.36
N VAL A 3 8.65 7.26 -16.33
CA VAL A 3 9.05 6.61 -15.11
C VAL A 3 10.52 6.90 -14.87
N GLN A 4 10.86 7.33 -13.66
CA GLN A 4 12.23 7.59 -13.23
C GLN A 4 12.61 6.62 -12.12
N THR A 5 13.79 6.02 -12.22
CA THR A 5 14.36 5.23 -11.12
C THR A 5 15.22 6.15 -10.27
N VAL A 6 14.89 6.27 -9.00
CA VAL A 6 15.55 7.16 -8.04
C VAL A 6 16.40 6.32 -7.09
N PRO A 7 17.72 6.41 -7.17
CA PRO A 7 18.62 5.79 -6.20
C PRO A 7 18.77 6.68 -4.97
N PHE A 8 18.81 6.07 -3.79
CA PHE A 8 19.05 6.78 -2.54
C PHE A 8 19.73 5.89 -1.51
N PHE A 9 20.18 6.49 -0.43
CA PHE A 9 20.66 5.76 0.74
C PHE A 9 19.56 5.75 1.81
N SER A 10 19.14 4.55 2.23
CA SER A 10 18.21 4.38 3.33
C SER A 10 18.94 4.43 4.66
N GLY A 11 18.57 5.38 5.51
CA GLY A 11 19.06 5.47 6.89
C GLY A 11 18.49 4.37 7.77
N ALA A 12 17.23 4.00 7.56
CA ALA A 12 16.55 2.94 8.31
C ALA A 12 17.17 1.54 8.07
N LEU A 13 17.64 1.29 6.84
CA LEU A 13 18.19 -0.02 6.43
C LEU A 13 19.71 -0.04 6.25
N TYR A 14 20.39 1.11 6.41
CA TYR A 14 21.83 1.27 6.15
C TYR A 14 22.27 0.71 4.79
N ALA A 15 21.43 0.91 3.75
CA ALA A 15 21.66 0.33 2.43
C ALA A 15 21.25 1.28 1.31
N ARG A 16 21.91 1.12 0.14
CA ARG A 16 21.45 1.78 -1.09
C ARG A 16 20.19 1.08 -1.59
N LYS A 17 19.18 1.87 -1.91
CA LYS A 17 17.88 1.44 -2.42
C LYS A 17 17.51 2.24 -3.66
N THR A 18 16.48 1.76 -4.35
CA THR A 18 15.84 2.44 -5.47
C THR A 18 14.33 2.41 -5.30
N CYS A 19 13.67 3.42 -5.83
CA CYS A 19 12.23 3.38 -6.08
C CYS A 19 11.96 3.87 -7.51
N ASN A 20 10.88 3.40 -8.12
CA ASN A 20 10.42 3.92 -9.39
C ASN A 20 9.32 4.96 -9.15
N VAL A 21 9.40 6.08 -9.86
CA VAL A 21 8.45 7.18 -9.75
C VAL A 21 7.86 7.48 -11.12
N TYR A 22 6.55 7.26 -11.25
CA TYR A 22 5.78 7.68 -12.41
C TYR A 22 5.42 9.16 -12.27
N LEU A 23 5.67 9.92 -13.33
CA LEU A 23 5.37 11.34 -13.40
C LEU A 23 4.27 11.59 -14.46
N PRO A 24 3.22 12.35 -14.09
CA PRO A 24 2.08 12.60 -14.98
C PRO A 24 2.44 13.50 -16.18
N PRO A 25 1.57 13.57 -17.21
CA PRO A 25 1.87 14.25 -18.47
C PRO A 25 2.30 15.70 -18.31
N SER A 26 1.62 16.47 -17.47
CA SER A 26 1.92 17.90 -17.29
C SER A 26 3.15 18.17 -16.43
N TYR A 27 3.74 17.15 -15.79
CA TYR A 27 4.80 17.35 -14.79
C TYR A 27 5.99 18.17 -15.32
N ALA A 28 6.45 17.91 -16.53
CA ALA A 28 7.58 18.63 -17.12
C ALA A 28 7.24 20.08 -17.54
N ALA A 29 5.98 20.34 -17.92
CA ALA A 29 5.52 21.61 -18.42
C ALA A 29 5.00 22.57 -17.33
N SER A 30 4.47 22.03 -16.23
CA SER A 30 3.79 22.79 -15.16
C SER A 30 4.69 22.90 -13.93
N LEU A 31 5.68 23.79 -13.96
CA LEU A 31 6.73 23.86 -12.94
C LEU A 31 6.24 24.24 -11.54
N ASP A 32 5.16 25.00 -11.44
CA ASP A 32 4.59 25.45 -10.16
C ASP A 32 3.51 24.51 -9.60
N ARG A 33 3.05 23.54 -10.41
CA ARG A 33 1.99 22.61 -9.99
C ARG A 33 2.55 21.52 -9.07
N ARG A 34 1.83 21.28 -7.97
CA ARG A 34 2.04 20.12 -7.10
C ARG A 34 0.99 19.06 -7.37
N TYR A 35 1.31 17.81 -7.11
CA TYR A 35 0.50 16.66 -7.46
C TYR A 35 0.22 15.80 -6.23
N PRO A 36 -0.98 15.23 -6.11
CA PRO A 36 -1.23 14.17 -5.13
C PRO A 36 -0.35 12.96 -5.43
N VAL A 37 -0.15 12.11 -4.44
CA VAL A 37 0.76 10.97 -4.57
C VAL A 37 0.11 9.66 -4.12
N ILE A 38 0.39 8.58 -4.87
CA ILE A 38 0.03 7.21 -4.54
C ILE A 38 1.32 6.40 -4.36
N TYR A 39 1.45 5.71 -3.23
CA TYR A 39 2.48 4.70 -3.02
C TYR A 39 1.90 3.34 -3.42
N LEU A 40 2.51 2.66 -4.41
CA LEU A 40 2.00 1.42 -5.00
C LEU A 40 2.92 0.25 -4.61
N LEU A 41 2.47 -0.55 -3.64
CA LEU A 41 3.26 -1.59 -2.96
C LEU A 41 3.13 -2.95 -3.67
N HIS A 42 4.27 -3.64 -3.87
CA HIS A 42 4.31 -4.98 -4.49
C HIS A 42 4.04 -6.10 -3.47
N GLY A 43 3.80 -7.31 -3.97
CA GLY A 43 3.60 -8.52 -3.17
C GLY A 43 4.91 -9.26 -2.84
N LEU A 44 4.79 -10.48 -2.26
CA LEU A 44 5.92 -11.36 -1.98
C LEU A 44 6.79 -11.58 -3.23
N HIS A 45 8.08 -11.72 -3.03
CA HIS A 45 9.09 -11.94 -4.09
C HIS A 45 9.17 -10.82 -5.13
N GLY A 46 8.51 -9.69 -4.89
CA GLY A 46 8.51 -8.55 -5.80
C GLY A 46 9.65 -7.58 -5.55
N SER A 47 9.63 -6.51 -6.34
CA SER A 47 10.55 -5.38 -6.25
C SER A 47 9.84 -4.11 -6.72
N GLU A 48 10.54 -2.98 -6.70
CA GLU A 48 10.08 -1.70 -7.26
C GLU A 48 9.70 -1.77 -8.76
N TRP A 49 10.08 -2.85 -9.45
CA TRP A 49 9.77 -3.08 -10.86
C TRP A 49 8.50 -3.89 -11.11
N SER A 50 8.01 -4.59 -10.10
CA SER A 50 6.95 -5.59 -10.26
C SER A 50 5.67 -5.03 -10.88
N TRP A 51 5.22 -3.88 -10.42
CA TRP A 51 4.04 -3.22 -10.97
C TRP A 51 4.21 -2.75 -12.42
N LEU A 52 5.41 -2.32 -12.79
CA LEU A 52 5.71 -1.91 -14.16
C LEU A 52 5.80 -3.09 -15.12
N GLN A 53 6.50 -4.15 -14.70
CA GLN A 53 6.80 -5.29 -15.58
C GLN A 53 5.64 -6.28 -15.68
N ASN A 54 4.96 -6.55 -14.58
CA ASN A 54 3.93 -7.58 -14.51
C ASN A 54 2.52 -6.99 -14.41
N GLY A 55 2.36 -5.88 -13.68
CA GLY A 55 1.07 -5.23 -13.44
C GLY A 55 0.68 -4.20 -14.48
N LYS A 56 1.56 -3.88 -15.45
CA LYS A 56 1.33 -2.85 -16.50
C LYS A 56 0.85 -1.51 -15.94
N ALA A 57 1.38 -1.13 -14.77
CA ALA A 57 0.89 0.03 -14.04
C ALA A 57 1.04 1.33 -14.86
N GLN A 58 2.16 1.49 -15.59
CA GLN A 58 2.34 2.69 -16.43
C GLN A 58 1.25 2.81 -17.49
N GLU A 59 0.94 1.73 -18.22
CA GLU A 59 -0.08 1.73 -19.27
C GLU A 59 -1.46 2.04 -18.70
N THR A 60 -1.77 1.50 -17.52
CA THR A 60 -3.01 1.75 -16.79
C THR A 60 -3.13 3.22 -16.38
N LEU A 61 -2.07 3.80 -15.79
CA LEU A 61 -2.02 5.20 -15.38
C LEU A 61 -2.14 6.14 -16.58
N ASP A 62 -1.37 5.87 -17.66
CA ASP A 62 -1.40 6.65 -18.89
C ASP A 62 -2.80 6.70 -19.50
N ARG A 63 -3.47 5.55 -19.56
CA ARG A 63 -4.83 5.43 -20.06
C ARG A 63 -5.84 6.15 -19.16
N MET A 64 -5.84 5.88 -17.88
CA MET A 64 -6.84 6.45 -16.96
C MET A 64 -6.73 7.97 -16.85
N ILE A 65 -5.50 8.51 -16.82
CA ILE A 65 -5.28 9.96 -16.82
C ILE A 65 -5.69 10.56 -18.17
N GLY A 66 -5.33 9.91 -19.27
CA GLY A 66 -5.69 10.38 -20.61
C GLY A 66 -7.19 10.38 -20.89
N GLU A 67 -7.94 9.47 -20.27
CA GLU A 67 -9.41 9.36 -20.36
C GLU A 67 -10.14 10.21 -19.30
N GLY A 68 -9.42 10.89 -18.41
CA GLY A 68 -10.00 11.69 -17.33
C GLY A 68 -10.66 10.87 -16.21
N GLN A 69 -10.31 9.58 -16.08
CA GLN A 69 -10.79 8.68 -15.05
C GLN A 69 -9.96 8.78 -13.75
N LEU A 70 -8.75 9.30 -13.85
CA LEU A 70 -7.84 9.57 -12.75
C LEU A 70 -7.20 10.95 -12.99
N ARG A 71 -7.15 11.77 -11.94
CA ARG A 71 -6.40 13.03 -12.01
C ARG A 71 -4.90 12.77 -12.18
N GLU A 72 -4.19 13.75 -12.67
CA GLU A 72 -2.74 13.69 -12.73
C GLU A 72 -2.16 13.59 -11.33
N CYS A 73 -1.46 12.49 -11.05
CA CYS A 73 -0.81 12.19 -9.78
C CYS A 73 0.60 11.61 -9.99
N ILE A 74 1.43 11.71 -8.99
CA ILE A 74 2.70 10.99 -8.90
C ILE A 74 2.42 9.60 -8.33
N VAL A 75 3.01 8.55 -8.94
CA VAL A 75 2.90 7.20 -8.37
C VAL A 75 4.30 6.66 -8.07
N VAL A 76 4.51 6.31 -6.81
CA VAL A 76 5.79 5.82 -6.28
C VAL A 76 5.69 4.32 -6.08
N MET A 77 6.60 3.58 -6.67
CA MET A 77 6.72 2.13 -6.55
C MET A 77 8.03 1.82 -5.82
N PRO A 78 8.02 1.72 -4.48
CA PRO A 78 9.20 1.36 -3.71
C PRO A 78 9.41 -0.15 -3.70
N SER A 79 10.63 -0.61 -3.36
CA SER A 79 10.82 -1.96 -2.87
C SER A 79 10.25 -2.09 -1.45
N ASP A 80 10.10 -3.32 -0.95
CA ASP A 80 9.72 -3.58 0.45
C ASP A 80 10.91 -3.53 1.43
N GLY A 81 12.06 -3.05 0.96
CA GLY A 81 13.33 -3.07 1.67
C GLY A 81 14.22 -4.26 1.27
N GLY A 82 13.67 -5.28 0.59
CA GLY A 82 14.44 -6.33 -0.09
C GLY A 82 15.07 -7.35 0.84
N TYR A 83 14.32 -7.93 1.78
CA TYR A 83 14.77 -9.04 2.58
C TYR A 83 14.03 -10.34 2.22
N GLY A 84 14.78 -11.32 1.74
CA GLY A 84 14.30 -12.68 1.52
C GLY A 84 13.05 -12.77 0.66
N THR A 85 12.01 -13.41 1.19
CA THR A 85 10.74 -13.64 0.50
C THR A 85 9.75 -12.49 0.65
N GLY A 86 10.07 -11.47 1.43
CA GLY A 86 9.22 -10.29 1.68
C GLY A 86 9.21 -9.88 3.14
N THR A 87 9.11 -8.58 3.37
CA THR A 87 9.26 -7.94 4.68
C THR A 87 7.92 -7.67 5.37
N PHE A 88 6.80 -7.76 4.65
CA PHE A 88 5.48 -7.26 5.03
C PHE A 88 5.46 -5.77 5.37
N TYR A 89 6.50 -5.04 4.97
CA TYR A 89 6.63 -3.60 5.22
C TYR A 89 6.64 -3.23 6.72
N LEU A 90 6.93 -4.17 7.63
CA LEU A 90 6.99 -3.90 9.07
C LEU A 90 8.41 -3.81 9.59
N ASN A 91 8.58 -3.13 10.69
CA ASN A 91 9.81 -3.23 11.46
C ASN A 91 9.86 -4.61 12.10
N TRP A 92 10.93 -5.37 11.89
CA TRP A 92 10.98 -6.73 12.42
C TRP A 92 11.34 -6.73 13.91
N TYR A 93 10.61 -7.53 14.66
CA TYR A 93 10.78 -7.67 16.13
C TYR A 93 12.22 -8.01 16.54
N ASP A 94 12.89 -8.86 15.79
CA ASP A 94 14.26 -9.29 16.08
C ASP A 94 15.34 -8.29 15.61
N GLY A 95 14.96 -7.15 15.05
CA GLY A 95 15.88 -6.12 14.56
C GLY A 95 16.52 -6.41 13.19
N THR A 96 16.03 -7.41 12.44
CA THR A 96 16.52 -7.73 11.09
C THR A 96 16.44 -6.54 10.13
N GLY A 97 15.39 -5.70 10.26
CA GLY A 97 15.26 -4.47 9.47
C GLY A 97 14.07 -3.62 9.92
N ARG A 98 14.21 -2.32 9.72
CA ARG A 98 13.20 -1.29 9.99
C ARG A 98 12.47 -0.96 8.68
N PHE A 99 11.67 -1.91 8.16
CA PHE A 99 11.10 -1.79 6.81
C PHE A 99 9.87 -0.86 6.75
N GLU A 100 9.13 -0.68 7.85
CA GLU A 100 8.14 0.39 7.98
C GLU A 100 8.82 1.75 7.97
N ASP A 101 9.84 1.94 8.82
CA ASP A 101 10.58 3.19 8.91
C ASP A 101 11.28 3.54 7.59
N TYR A 102 11.74 2.53 6.85
CA TYR A 102 12.27 2.74 5.50
C TYR A 102 11.26 3.46 4.59
N LEU A 103 9.98 3.11 4.64
CA LEU A 103 8.96 3.82 3.87
C LEU A 103 8.64 5.19 4.47
N ILE A 104 8.46 5.25 5.79
CA ILE A 104 7.98 6.45 6.48
C ILE A 104 9.10 7.50 6.62
N GLU A 105 10.32 7.09 7.00
CA GLU A 105 11.42 8.01 7.32
C GLU A 105 12.36 8.27 6.13
N ASP A 106 12.43 7.35 5.13
CA ASP A 106 13.33 7.51 4.00
C ASP A 106 12.59 7.79 2.69
N VAL A 107 11.64 6.89 2.27
CA VAL A 107 11.02 7.00 0.94
C VAL A 107 10.07 8.20 0.84
N ILE A 108 9.18 8.40 1.81
CA ILE A 108 8.23 9.53 1.77
C ILE A 108 8.96 10.88 1.79
N PRO A 109 9.88 11.15 2.73
CA PRO A 109 10.61 12.42 2.73
C PRO A 109 11.45 12.65 1.47
N LEU A 110 12.09 11.59 0.94
CA LEU A 110 12.81 11.67 -0.33
C LEU A 110 11.93 12.13 -1.48
N VAL A 111 10.73 11.55 -1.58
CA VAL A 111 9.78 11.87 -2.65
C VAL A 111 9.24 13.29 -2.49
N ASP A 112 8.91 13.70 -1.29
CA ASP A 112 8.42 15.06 -1.01
C ASP A 112 9.49 16.13 -1.24
N ASP A 113 10.78 15.81 -1.03
CA ASP A 113 11.91 16.69 -1.28
C ASP A 113 12.24 16.82 -2.78
N GLN A 114 12.25 15.69 -3.50
CA GLN A 114 12.71 15.66 -4.90
C GLN A 114 11.60 15.92 -5.92
N PHE A 115 10.34 15.72 -5.55
CA PHE A 115 9.21 15.86 -6.45
C PHE A 115 8.17 16.86 -5.93
N ARG A 116 7.42 17.43 -6.84
CA ARG A 116 6.35 18.38 -6.51
C ARG A 116 5.08 17.67 -6.02
N THR A 117 5.16 17.08 -4.85
CA THR A 117 4.04 16.44 -4.17
C THR A 117 3.22 17.45 -3.36
N VAL A 118 1.95 17.17 -3.14
CA VAL A 118 1.16 17.76 -2.06
C VAL A 118 1.36 16.89 -0.83
N ALA A 119 2.19 17.36 0.12
CA ALA A 119 2.66 16.59 1.28
C ALA A 119 1.64 16.59 2.43
N GLU A 120 0.37 16.28 2.12
CA GLU A 120 -0.74 16.24 3.07
C GLU A 120 -1.41 14.86 3.04
N ALA A 121 -1.93 14.38 4.17
CA ALA A 121 -2.60 13.09 4.26
C ALA A 121 -3.78 12.98 3.28
N SER A 122 -4.56 14.06 3.13
CA SER A 122 -5.69 14.14 2.19
C SER A 122 -5.29 13.99 0.72
N GLN A 123 -3.99 14.12 0.40
CA GLN A 123 -3.43 14.06 -0.95
C GLN A 123 -2.40 12.94 -1.12
N ARG A 124 -2.14 12.15 -0.05
CA ARG A 124 -1.22 11.01 -0.06
C ARG A 124 -1.96 9.73 0.26
N TYR A 125 -1.95 8.80 -0.70
CA TYR A 125 -2.65 7.53 -0.58
C TYR A 125 -1.69 6.35 -0.82
N VAL A 126 -2.12 5.18 -0.38
CA VAL A 126 -1.33 3.96 -0.55
C VAL A 126 -2.20 2.85 -1.12
N CYS A 127 -1.67 2.12 -2.08
CA CYS A 127 -2.32 0.97 -2.71
C CYS A 127 -1.33 -0.19 -2.79
N GLY A 128 -1.81 -1.41 -2.77
CA GLY A 128 -0.92 -2.55 -2.92
C GLY A 128 -1.64 -3.85 -3.21
N LEU A 129 -0.87 -4.87 -3.60
CA LEU A 129 -1.37 -6.22 -3.85
C LEU A 129 -0.81 -7.22 -2.84
N SER A 130 -1.58 -8.24 -2.47
CA SER A 130 -1.09 -9.37 -1.65
C SER A 130 -0.42 -8.88 -0.35
N MET A 131 0.88 -9.17 -0.13
CA MET A 131 1.69 -8.60 0.95
C MET A 131 1.65 -7.06 0.94
N GLY A 132 1.70 -6.44 -0.23
CA GLY A 132 1.59 -4.98 -0.36
C GLY A 132 0.19 -4.44 -0.04
N GLY A 133 -0.85 -5.24 -0.23
CA GLY A 133 -2.21 -4.92 0.21
C GLY A 133 -2.33 -4.89 1.74
N TYR A 134 -1.71 -5.84 2.42
CA TYR A 134 -1.51 -5.77 3.86
C TYR A 134 -0.73 -4.53 4.26
N GLY A 135 0.43 -4.30 3.61
CA GLY A 135 1.29 -3.13 3.88
C GLY A 135 0.54 -1.81 3.71
N ALA A 136 -0.29 -1.69 2.66
CA ALA A 136 -1.09 -0.50 2.42
C ALA A 136 -2.05 -0.20 3.58
N PHE A 137 -2.77 -1.21 4.06
CA PHE A 137 -3.68 -1.05 5.18
C PHE A 137 -2.95 -0.83 6.50
N MET A 138 -1.88 -1.58 6.74
CA MET A 138 -1.07 -1.44 7.94
C MET A 138 -0.50 -0.03 8.06
N LEU A 139 0.12 0.48 6.98
CA LEU A 139 0.70 1.83 6.96
C LEU A 139 -0.37 2.92 7.15
N ALA A 140 -1.49 2.85 6.43
CA ALA A 140 -2.53 3.85 6.55
C ALA A 140 -3.18 3.87 7.94
N LEU A 141 -3.47 2.71 8.52
CA LEU A 141 -4.08 2.60 9.84
C LEU A 141 -3.12 2.99 10.98
N ARG A 142 -1.81 2.81 10.80
CA ARG A 142 -0.80 3.23 11.79
C ARG A 142 -0.40 4.69 11.66
N HIS A 143 -0.46 5.23 10.44
CA HIS A 143 -0.04 6.60 10.11
C HIS A 143 -1.16 7.40 9.42
N PRO A 144 -2.33 7.57 10.09
CA PRO A 144 -3.45 8.33 9.52
C PRO A 144 -3.13 9.82 9.32
N GLU A 145 -2.06 10.31 9.93
CA GLU A 145 -1.51 11.65 9.70
C GLU A 145 -0.74 11.77 8.38
N LEU A 146 -0.34 10.64 7.78
CA LEU A 146 0.39 10.59 6.51
C LEU A 146 -0.49 10.12 5.35
N PHE A 147 -1.48 9.26 5.60
CA PHE A 147 -2.29 8.63 4.55
C PHE A 147 -3.78 8.83 4.78
N GLY A 148 -4.47 9.48 3.84
CA GLY A 148 -5.91 9.70 3.90
C GLY A 148 -6.76 8.54 3.36
N ALA A 149 -6.17 7.67 2.52
CA ALA A 149 -6.86 6.50 2.00
C ALA A 149 -5.90 5.35 1.68
N ALA A 150 -6.43 4.13 1.72
CA ALA A 150 -5.71 2.94 1.32
C ALA A 150 -6.58 2.01 0.47
N ALA A 151 -5.95 1.40 -0.56
CA ALA A 151 -6.58 0.38 -1.40
C ALA A 151 -5.77 -0.92 -1.39
N SER A 152 -6.45 -2.06 -1.39
CA SER A 152 -5.82 -3.37 -1.36
C SER A 152 -6.41 -4.31 -2.41
N ILE A 153 -5.57 -4.91 -3.23
CA ILE A 153 -5.93 -5.86 -4.28
C ILE A 153 -5.49 -7.25 -3.84
N ALA A 154 -6.44 -8.15 -3.58
CA ALA A 154 -6.16 -9.50 -3.08
C ALA A 154 -5.16 -9.50 -1.91
N GLY A 155 -5.37 -8.61 -0.95
CA GLY A 155 -4.43 -8.38 0.14
C GLY A 155 -4.40 -9.49 1.17
N ALA A 156 -3.24 -9.68 1.80
CA ALA A 156 -3.09 -10.57 2.93
C ALA A 156 -3.66 -9.93 4.21
N MET A 157 -4.97 -9.96 4.39
CA MET A 157 -5.69 -9.33 5.52
C MET A 157 -5.45 -10.05 6.84
N ILE A 158 -4.24 -9.92 7.36
CA ILE A 158 -3.70 -10.74 8.45
C ILE A 158 -4.03 -10.14 9.80
N SER A 159 -4.59 -10.99 10.69
CA SER A 159 -4.48 -10.77 12.13
C SER A 159 -3.25 -11.48 12.69
N SER A 160 -2.72 -11.02 13.82
CA SER A 160 -1.58 -11.66 14.50
C SER A 160 -1.83 -13.14 14.85
N LYS A 161 -3.09 -13.54 15.00
CA LYS A 161 -3.49 -14.93 15.26
C LYS A 161 -3.22 -15.87 14.08
N PHE A 162 -3.18 -15.33 12.85
CA PHE A 162 -3.04 -16.10 11.62
C PHE A 162 -1.64 -16.04 11.00
N LEU A 163 -0.78 -15.12 11.46
CA LEU A 163 0.55 -14.94 10.87
C LEU A 163 1.44 -16.18 11.00
N ALA A 164 1.39 -16.90 12.11
CA ALA A 164 2.30 -18.01 12.35
C ALA A 164 1.85 -19.35 11.70
N PRO A 165 0.56 -19.77 11.77
CA PRO A 165 0.12 -21.04 11.22
C PRO A 165 -0.14 -21.06 9.73
N GLU A 166 -0.71 -19.97 9.17
CA GLU A 166 -1.28 -19.98 7.82
C GLU A 166 -0.30 -19.64 6.71
N PHE A 167 0.75 -18.87 7.03
CA PHE A 167 1.79 -18.57 6.06
C PHE A 167 2.93 -19.59 6.05
N HIS A 168 2.96 -20.56 6.97
CA HIS A 168 4.04 -21.54 7.12
C HIS A 168 5.44 -20.91 7.05
N ARG A 169 5.54 -19.62 7.44
CA ARG A 169 6.80 -18.89 7.43
C ARG A 169 7.58 -19.23 8.69
N SER A 170 8.75 -19.81 8.50
CA SER A 170 9.67 -20.11 9.60
C SER A 170 10.18 -18.85 10.32
N ASP A 171 10.06 -17.67 9.69
CA ASP A 171 10.53 -16.39 10.21
C ASP A 171 9.44 -15.51 10.83
N ALA A 172 8.17 -15.95 10.87
CA ALA A 172 7.07 -15.16 11.42
C ALA A 172 7.35 -14.67 12.86
N GLY A 173 7.91 -15.52 13.72
CA GLY A 173 8.31 -15.14 15.08
C GLY A 173 9.41 -14.07 15.12
N ARG A 174 10.26 -14.00 14.10
CA ARG A 174 11.28 -12.95 13.96
C ARG A 174 10.64 -11.61 13.54
N MET A 175 9.57 -11.68 12.74
CA MET A 175 8.86 -10.49 12.24
C MET A 175 8.05 -9.81 13.34
N ILE A 176 7.22 -10.58 14.07
CA ILE A 176 6.22 -10.03 15.00
C ILE A 176 6.44 -10.44 16.47
N GLY A 177 7.48 -11.25 16.76
CA GLY A 177 7.69 -11.79 18.10
C GLY A 177 6.60 -12.79 18.50
N PRO A 178 6.31 -12.92 19.81
CA PRO A 178 5.24 -13.79 20.30
C PRO A 178 3.87 -13.34 19.74
N VAL A 179 3.11 -14.27 19.16
CA VAL A 179 1.81 -14.01 18.48
C VAL A 179 0.81 -13.26 19.35
N HIS A 180 0.82 -13.49 20.67
CA HIS A 180 -0.04 -12.77 21.62
C HIS A 180 0.68 -11.60 22.31
N GLY A 181 1.89 -11.26 21.88
CA GLY A 181 2.69 -10.17 22.43
C GLY A 181 2.14 -8.79 22.05
N VAL A 182 2.62 -7.78 22.77
CA VAL A 182 2.25 -6.39 22.49
C VAL A 182 2.70 -5.99 21.08
N TYR A 183 3.92 -6.41 20.68
CA TYR A 183 4.47 -6.09 19.39
C TYR A 183 3.62 -6.64 18.22
N ALA A 184 3.17 -7.89 18.32
CA ALA A 184 2.32 -8.48 17.29
C ALA A 184 1.00 -7.72 17.09
N LYS A 185 0.44 -7.15 18.17
CA LYS A 185 -0.79 -6.35 18.11
C LYS A 185 -0.61 -5.01 17.39
N GLU A 186 0.63 -4.47 17.38
CA GLU A 186 0.93 -3.24 16.63
C GLU A 186 0.85 -3.43 15.11
N TYR A 187 0.86 -4.67 14.64
CA TYR A 187 0.82 -5.04 13.23
C TYR A 187 -0.40 -5.91 12.86
N ASP A 188 -1.33 -6.09 13.79
CA ASP A 188 -2.58 -6.81 13.58
C ASP A 188 -3.64 -5.87 12.97
N LEU A 189 -4.05 -6.12 11.72
CA LEU A 189 -5.01 -5.27 11.03
C LEU A 189 -6.35 -5.12 11.76
N HIS A 190 -6.80 -6.17 12.49
CA HIS A 190 -8.03 -6.10 13.26
C HIS A 190 -7.90 -5.10 14.42
N VAL A 191 -6.77 -5.15 15.13
CA VAL A 191 -6.47 -4.22 16.22
C VAL A 191 -6.27 -2.80 15.70
N LEU A 192 -5.59 -2.67 14.55
CA LEU A 192 -5.36 -1.36 13.94
C LEU A 192 -6.68 -0.71 13.48
N ALA A 193 -7.58 -1.47 12.88
CA ALA A 193 -8.91 -0.99 12.49
C ALA A 193 -9.75 -0.57 13.72
N GLU A 194 -9.72 -1.36 14.80
CA GLU A 194 -10.37 -1.02 16.07
C GLU A 194 -9.87 0.31 16.65
N ARG A 195 -8.55 0.52 16.61
CA ARG A 195 -7.96 1.79 17.09
C ARG A 195 -8.32 2.97 16.19
N ALA A 196 -8.35 2.75 14.89
CA ALA A 196 -8.54 3.82 13.91
C ALA A 196 -10.00 4.24 13.75
N VAL A 197 -11.00 3.39 14.04
CA VAL A 197 -12.42 3.68 13.77
C VAL A 197 -12.93 4.96 14.43
N SER A 198 -12.39 5.31 15.60
CA SER A 198 -12.78 6.51 16.35
C SER A 198 -11.96 7.76 15.99
N LEU A 199 -10.94 7.64 15.15
CA LEU A 199 -10.11 8.79 14.77
C LEU A 199 -10.85 9.71 13.80
N PRO A 200 -10.76 11.03 13.97
CA PRO A 200 -11.40 11.98 13.07
C PRO A 200 -10.79 11.96 11.66
N ASN A 201 -9.51 11.60 11.56
CA ASN A 201 -8.73 11.50 10.33
C ASN A 201 -8.48 10.03 9.92
N ARG A 202 -9.40 9.11 10.30
CA ARG A 202 -9.27 7.71 9.89
C ARG A 202 -9.20 7.59 8.36
N PRO A 203 -8.30 6.77 7.80
CA PRO A 203 -8.18 6.60 6.37
C PRO A 203 -9.42 5.92 5.77
N ALA A 204 -9.78 6.31 4.54
CA ALA A 204 -10.78 5.58 3.77
C ALA A 204 -10.17 4.27 3.25
N LEU A 205 -10.94 3.17 3.30
CA LEU A 205 -10.47 1.83 2.96
C LEU A 205 -11.25 1.24 1.80
N HIS A 206 -10.53 0.70 0.82
CA HIS A 206 -11.08 -0.13 -0.25
C HIS A 206 -10.27 -1.41 -0.41
N PHE A 207 -10.94 -2.53 -0.59
CA PHE A 207 -10.25 -3.76 -0.95
C PHE A 207 -11.12 -4.67 -1.82
N ASN A 208 -10.45 -5.50 -2.60
CA ASN A 208 -11.09 -6.53 -3.40
C ASN A 208 -10.32 -7.86 -3.31
N CYS A 209 -10.99 -8.97 -3.61
CA CYS A 209 -10.36 -10.28 -3.71
C CYS A 209 -11.08 -11.17 -4.72
N GLY A 210 -10.30 -11.97 -5.43
CA GLY A 210 -10.84 -13.03 -6.30
C GLY A 210 -11.42 -14.18 -5.49
N LYS A 211 -12.58 -14.69 -5.87
CA LYS A 211 -13.26 -15.79 -5.15
C LYS A 211 -12.47 -17.10 -5.16
N ASN A 212 -11.60 -17.29 -6.15
CA ASN A 212 -10.72 -18.45 -6.26
C ASN A 212 -9.30 -18.19 -5.70
N ASP A 213 -9.08 -17.02 -5.10
CA ASP A 213 -7.82 -16.66 -4.44
C ASP A 213 -7.71 -17.37 -3.09
N TYR A 214 -6.54 -17.91 -2.76
CA TYR A 214 -6.31 -18.56 -1.46
C TYR A 214 -6.39 -17.59 -0.27
N LEU A 215 -6.28 -16.27 -0.50
CA LEU A 215 -6.47 -15.22 0.50
C LEU A 215 -7.94 -14.75 0.63
N TYR A 216 -8.84 -15.27 -0.21
CA TYR A 216 -10.26 -14.89 -0.18
C TYR A 216 -10.88 -15.03 1.22
N PRO A 217 -10.70 -16.15 1.95
CA PRO A 217 -11.28 -16.28 3.29
C PRO A 217 -10.80 -15.20 4.27
N MET A 218 -9.55 -14.74 4.13
CA MET A 218 -9.01 -13.67 4.98
C MET A 218 -9.64 -12.31 4.67
N ASN A 219 -9.87 -12.03 3.39
CA ASN A 219 -10.52 -10.79 2.94
C ASN A 219 -11.98 -10.74 3.44
N VAL A 220 -12.74 -11.83 3.29
CA VAL A 220 -14.10 -11.95 3.83
C VAL A 220 -14.09 -11.82 5.36
N GLY A 221 -13.15 -12.46 6.03
CA GLY A 221 -13.00 -12.33 7.49
C GLY A 221 -12.76 -10.90 7.94
N PHE A 222 -11.91 -10.16 7.23
CA PHE A 222 -11.64 -8.76 7.53
C PHE A 222 -12.84 -7.84 7.23
N GLN A 223 -13.60 -8.12 6.17
CA GLN A 223 -14.89 -7.46 5.91
C GLN A 223 -15.78 -7.52 7.15
N TYR A 224 -16.00 -8.71 7.71
CA TYR A 224 -16.84 -8.88 8.91
C TYR A 224 -16.31 -8.11 10.11
N VAL A 225 -14.98 -8.00 10.25
CA VAL A 225 -14.38 -7.17 11.31
C VAL A 225 -14.72 -5.70 11.13
N LEU A 226 -14.56 -5.16 9.92
CA LEU A 226 -14.89 -3.76 9.64
C LEU A 226 -16.39 -3.47 9.81
N GLU A 227 -17.26 -4.40 9.40
CA GLU A 227 -18.73 -4.31 9.62
C GLU A 227 -19.05 -4.26 11.13
N ALA A 228 -18.48 -5.16 11.91
CA ALA A 228 -18.68 -5.21 13.37
C ALA A 228 -18.20 -3.94 14.07
N LEU A 229 -17.11 -3.34 13.58
CA LEU A 229 -16.57 -2.08 14.07
C LEU A 229 -17.35 -0.85 13.56
N GLN A 230 -18.25 -1.02 12.61
CA GLN A 230 -18.90 0.08 11.87
C GLN A 230 -17.87 1.01 11.20
N TYR A 231 -16.74 0.47 10.78
CA TYR A 231 -15.72 1.19 10.01
C TYR A 231 -16.21 1.37 8.58
N PRO A 232 -16.27 2.58 8.02
CA PRO A 232 -16.67 2.78 6.62
C PRO A 232 -15.61 2.21 5.65
N PHE A 233 -16.02 1.35 4.74
CA PHE A 233 -15.15 0.75 3.73
C PHE A 233 -15.91 0.40 2.47
N GLU A 234 -15.17 0.13 1.38
CA GLU A 234 -15.69 -0.51 0.17
C GLU A 234 -15.02 -1.87 -0.01
N TYR A 235 -15.81 -2.94 -0.17
CA TYR A 235 -15.29 -4.27 -0.47
C TYR A 235 -15.98 -4.83 -1.71
N MET A 236 -15.20 -5.42 -2.61
CA MET A 236 -15.70 -6.00 -3.85
C MET A 236 -15.10 -7.39 -4.09
N GLU A 237 -15.92 -8.27 -4.66
CA GLU A 237 -15.52 -9.62 -4.99
C GLU A 237 -15.65 -9.84 -6.49
N PHE A 238 -14.66 -10.50 -7.06
CA PHE A 238 -14.63 -10.83 -8.48
C PHE A 238 -14.30 -12.29 -8.69
N GLU A 239 -14.52 -12.80 -9.87
CA GLU A 239 -13.95 -14.07 -10.29
C GLU A 239 -12.46 -13.88 -10.53
N GLY A 240 -11.63 -14.84 -10.09
CA GLY A 240 -10.20 -14.78 -10.32
C GLY A 240 -9.38 -15.42 -9.22
N GLU A 241 -8.09 -15.57 -9.50
CA GLU A 241 -7.08 -16.22 -8.67
C GLU A 241 -5.99 -15.23 -8.31
N HIS A 242 -5.03 -15.65 -7.45
CA HIS A 242 -3.90 -14.83 -7.00
C HIS A 242 -2.82 -14.68 -8.09
N THR A 243 -3.12 -13.92 -9.13
CA THR A 243 -2.28 -13.79 -10.32
C THR A 243 -2.08 -12.33 -10.73
N TRP A 244 -1.03 -12.06 -11.51
CA TRP A 244 -0.78 -10.72 -12.05
C TRP A 244 -1.88 -10.24 -13.00
N ASP A 245 -2.58 -11.15 -13.69
CA ASP A 245 -3.74 -10.78 -14.52
C ASP A 245 -4.86 -10.21 -13.65
N TYR A 246 -5.09 -10.81 -12.48
CA TYR A 246 -6.04 -10.28 -11.52
C TYR A 246 -5.58 -8.92 -10.97
N PHE A 247 -4.35 -8.83 -10.46
CA PHE A 247 -3.86 -7.62 -9.83
C PHE A 247 -3.81 -6.43 -10.78
N GLY A 248 -3.27 -6.63 -11.99
CA GLY A 248 -3.24 -5.59 -13.03
C GLY A 248 -4.63 -5.23 -13.56
N GLY A 249 -5.51 -6.23 -13.67
CA GLY A 249 -6.90 -6.03 -14.11
C GLY A 249 -7.74 -5.22 -13.13
N HIS A 250 -7.48 -5.31 -11.82
CA HIS A 250 -8.21 -4.60 -10.76
C HIS A 250 -7.48 -3.36 -10.21
N LEU A 251 -6.31 -3.01 -10.75
CA LEU A 251 -5.66 -1.74 -10.43
C LEU A 251 -6.53 -0.51 -10.81
N PRO A 252 -7.21 -0.48 -11.99
CA PRO A 252 -8.08 0.64 -12.35
C PRO A 252 -9.15 0.93 -11.32
N GLU A 253 -9.77 -0.10 -10.76
CA GLU A 253 -10.83 0.04 -9.77
C GLU A 253 -10.32 0.60 -8.45
N ALA A 254 -9.18 0.09 -7.96
CA ALA A 254 -8.53 0.63 -6.78
C ALA A 254 -8.17 2.11 -6.97
N LEU A 255 -7.63 2.48 -8.14
CA LEU A 255 -7.32 3.88 -8.48
C LEU A 255 -8.57 4.76 -8.58
N GLN A 256 -9.69 4.25 -9.10
CA GLN A 256 -10.97 4.99 -9.13
C GLN A 256 -11.52 5.25 -7.71
N PHE A 257 -11.37 4.29 -6.80
CA PHE A 257 -11.69 4.54 -5.39
C PHE A 257 -10.87 5.70 -4.83
N LEU A 258 -9.55 5.70 -5.04
CA LEU A 258 -8.67 6.77 -4.56
C LEU A 258 -9.01 8.12 -5.21
N GLU A 259 -9.35 8.15 -6.50
CA GLU A 259 -9.83 9.36 -7.17
C GLU A 259 -11.07 9.95 -6.50
N ARG A 260 -12.04 9.10 -6.12
CA ARG A 260 -13.24 9.56 -5.40
C ARG A 260 -12.91 10.18 -4.05
N GLN A 261 -11.87 9.69 -3.33
CA GLN A 261 -11.47 10.27 -2.04
C GLN A 261 -10.88 11.69 -2.24
N TRP A 262 -10.06 11.91 -3.27
CA TRP A 262 -9.58 13.25 -3.58
C TRP A 262 -10.71 14.22 -3.94
N ALA A 263 -11.69 13.75 -4.72
CA ALA A 263 -12.84 14.59 -5.08
C ALA A 263 -13.65 15.07 -3.86
N LEU A 264 -13.68 14.29 -2.78
CA LEU A 264 -14.33 14.65 -1.52
C LEU A 264 -13.54 15.71 -0.72
N THR A 265 -12.23 15.81 -0.93
CA THR A 265 -11.37 16.79 -0.23
C THR A 265 -11.26 18.13 -0.97
N ASP A 266 -11.65 18.18 -2.23
CA ASP A 266 -11.65 19.41 -3.05
C ASP A 266 -12.93 20.26 -2.85
N CYS A 267 -13.92 19.74 -2.11
CA CYS A 267 -15.18 20.40 -1.76
C CYS A 267 -15.10 21.10 -0.39
#